data_2af9a66d7773f37a850801fd618bc376
#
_entry.id   2af9a66d7773f37a850801fd618bc376
#
_cell.length_a   1.000
_cell.length_b   1.000
_cell.length_c   1.000
_cell.angle_alpha   90.00
_cell.angle_beta   90.00
_cell.angle_gamma   90.00
#
_symmetry.space_group_name_H-M   'P 1'
#
loop_
_entity.id
_entity.type
_entity.pdbx_description
1 polymer ?
#
loop_
_entity_poly.entity_id
_entity_poly.type
_entity_poly.pdbx_seq_one_letter_code
_entity_poly.pdbx_strand_id
1 'polypeptide(L)'
;SSTNTTIADNIIELNSGISSSGNDIGFIFERGSTGANACFIWDETADKFTLGTTTATGADKSGGITVTAGTLVATCSAAQYSDVAERYHADSNYAPGTIVELGGVNEITSTATEMSEEVFGVVSSNDTAAFMMNDRPNYNDTTHPFIAMTGRVPTNVVGTVTKGARLVSSSTPGYARQAQPGEATAFNVIGRALEAKTDSAMGQVLAVVSIKA
;
A
#
# COMPACT_ATOMS: atom_id res chain seq x y z
N SER A 1 18.76 13.96 -40.59
CA SER A 1 19.92 14.32 -39.79
C SER A 1 19.58 14.08 -38.33
N SER A 2 20.40 13.34 -37.62
CA SER A 2 20.26 13.25 -36.16
C SER A 2 20.91 14.46 -35.53
N THR A 3 20.17 15.20 -34.74
CA THR A 3 20.70 16.27 -33.91
C THR A 3 20.62 15.83 -32.46
N ASN A 4 21.76 15.79 -31.77
CA ASN A 4 21.79 15.64 -30.34
C ASN A 4 21.44 16.97 -29.70
N THR A 5 20.47 17.00 -28.81
CA THR A 5 20.17 18.17 -27.98
C THR A 5 20.91 18.03 -26.67
N THR A 6 21.77 18.99 -26.37
CA THR A 6 22.48 19.09 -25.08
C THR A 6 21.85 20.23 -24.29
N ILE A 7 21.49 19.96 -23.04
CA ILE A 7 20.97 20.97 -22.11
C ILE A 7 22.08 21.30 -21.14
N ALA A 8 22.53 22.55 -21.11
CA ALA A 8 23.61 22.99 -20.23
C ALA A 8 23.13 23.29 -18.81
N ASP A 9 21.83 23.48 -18.64
CA ASP A 9 21.23 23.68 -17.33
C ASP A 9 21.16 22.37 -16.53
N ASN A 10 21.36 22.47 -15.24
CA ASN A 10 21.33 21.32 -14.34
C ASN A 10 19.90 20.92 -13.90
N ILE A 11 18.87 21.70 -14.25
CA ILE A 11 17.46 21.43 -13.97
C ILE A 11 16.63 21.70 -15.21
N ILE A 12 15.64 20.86 -15.48
CA ILE A 12 14.62 21.07 -16.52
C ILE A 12 13.29 21.21 -15.81
N GLU A 13 12.64 22.37 -16.00
CA GLU A 13 11.29 22.61 -15.54
C GLU A 13 10.32 22.36 -16.71
N LEU A 14 9.46 21.35 -16.54
CA LEU A 14 8.39 21.05 -17.48
C LEU A 14 7.11 21.77 -17.04
N ASN A 15 6.27 22.16 -18.02
CA ASN A 15 4.96 22.78 -17.78
C ASN A 15 5.03 24.10 -16.98
N SER A 16 6.11 24.86 -17.14
CA SER A 16 6.34 26.15 -16.45
C SER A 16 5.23 27.17 -16.73
N GLY A 17 4.83 27.93 -15.71
CA GLY A 17 3.85 29.00 -15.82
C GLY A 17 2.39 28.56 -15.76
N ILE A 18 2.10 27.29 -15.52
CA ILE A 18 0.73 26.81 -15.30
C ILE A 18 0.23 27.24 -13.92
N SER A 19 -0.99 27.74 -13.85
CA SER A 19 -1.62 28.23 -12.62
C SER A 19 -2.41 27.15 -11.86
N SER A 20 -2.66 25.99 -12.47
CA SER A 20 -3.36 24.86 -11.83
C SER A 20 -2.87 23.54 -12.40
N SER A 21 -2.70 22.55 -11.54
CA SER A 21 -2.48 21.16 -11.96
C SER A 21 -3.76 20.58 -12.59
N GLY A 22 -3.60 19.65 -13.47
CA GLY A 22 -4.71 19.01 -14.18
C GLY A 22 -4.25 18.20 -15.38
N ASN A 23 -2.97 18.28 -15.69
CA ASN A 23 -2.36 17.55 -16.80
C ASN A 23 -1.24 16.65 -16.30
N ASP A 24 -1.14 15.47 -16.89
CA ASP A 24 0.01 14.60 -16.72
C ASP A 24 1.27 15.25 -17.30
N ILE A 25 2.40 15.07 -16.65
CA ILE A 25 3.66 15.73 -17.00
C ILE A 25 4.77 14.69 -17.06
N GLY A 26 5.63 14.75 -18.07
CA GLY A 26 6.77 13.86 -18.12
C GLY A 26 7.45 13.75 -19.46
N PHE A 27 8.05 12.60 -19.72
CA PHE A 27 8.83 12.30 -20.91
C PHE A 27 8.22 11.15 -21.69
N ILE A 28 8.13 11.32 -23.01
CA ILE A 28 7.78 10.28 -23.98
C ILE A 28 9.03 9.99 -24.80
N PHE A 29 9.45 8.73 -24.84
CA PHE A 29 10.57 8.25 -25.60
C PHE A 29 10.07 7.52 -26.83
N GLU A 30 10.17 8.16 -27.98
CA GLU A 30 9.74 7.58 -29.26
C GLU A 30 10.56 6.34 -29.58
N ARG A 31 9.89 5.21 -29.80
CA ARG A 31 10.50 3.91 -30.09
C ARG A 31 10.40 3.49 -31.55
N GLY A 32 9.94 4.38 -32.40
CA GLY A 32 9.72 4.13 -33.81
C GLY A 32 8.25 3.87 -34.16
N SER A 33 8.01 3.43 -35.40
CA SER A 33 6.66 3.31 -35.96
C SER A 33 5.88 2.07 -35.53
N THR A 34 6.49 1.16 -34.80
CA THR A 34 5.86 -0.09 -34.34
C THR A 34 5.85 -0.19 -32.82
N GLY A 35 4.63 -0.36 -32.29
CA GLY A 35 4.43 -0.48 -30.85
C GLY A 35 4.26 0.86 -30.11
N ALA A 36 4.01 0.78 -28.83
CA ALA A 36 3.83 1.92 -27.96
C ALA A 36 5.16 2.56 -27.58
N ASN A 37 5.17 3.87 -27.34
CA ASN A 37 6.33 4.62 -26.86
C ASN A 37 6.63 4.30 -25.40
N ALA A 38 7.89 4.31 -24.99
CA ALA A 38 8.24 4.28 -23.58
C ALA A 38 7.99 5.65 -22.94
N CYS A 39 7.66 5.67 -21.66
CA CYS A 39 7.39 6.94 -20.97
C CYS A 39 7.75 6.90 -19.49
N PHE A 40 7.98 8.10 -18.94
CA PHE A 40 8.08 8.38 -17.51
C PHE A 40 7.22 9.61 -17.22
N ILE A 41 6.10 9.42 -16.53
CA ILE A 41 5.01 10.39 -16.40
C ILE A 41 4.68 10.59 -14.92
N TRP A 42 4.49 11.83 -14.51
CA TRP A 42 3.69 12.16 -13.33
C TRP A 42 2.22 12.10 -13.73
N ASP A 43 1.50 11.14 -13.19
CA ASP A 43 0.05 10.99 -13.35
C ASP A 43 -0.64 11.87 -12.32
N GLU A 44 -1.23 12.97 -12.77
CA GLU A 44 -1.87 13.98 -11.91
C GLU A 44 -3.15 13.46 -11.25
N THR A 45 -3.80 12.47 -11.83
CA THR A 45 -5.01 11.86 -11.26
C THR A 45 -4.68 10.88 -10.15
N ALA A 46 -3.59 10.14 -10.30
CA ALA A 46 -3.18 9.09 -9.38
C ALA A 46 -2.12 9.55 -8.37
N ASP A 47 -1.62 10.80 -8.47
CA ASP A 47 -0.56 11.38 -7.64
C ASP A 47 0.70 10.50 -7.57
N LYS A 48 1.16 9.97 -8.72
CA LYS A 48 2.34 9.07 -8.76
C LYS A 48 3.15 9.21 -10.04
N PHE A 49 4.46 8.91 -9.90
CA PHE A 49 5.30 8.68 -11.06
C PHE A 49 5.05 7.29 -11.64
N THR A 50 4.76 7.22 -12.94
CA THR A 50 4.52 5.99 -13.66
C THR A 50 5.56 5.78 -14.76
N LEU A 51 6.17 4.62 -14.77
CA LEU A 51 7.06 4.13 -15.82
C LEU A 51 6.33 3.09 -16.65
N GLY A 52 6.41 3.17 -17.97
CA GLY A 52 5.74 2.19 -18.80
C GLY A 52 5.75 2.51 -20.29
N THR A 53 4.68 2.11 -20.94
CA THR A 53 4.46 2.39 -22.35
C THR A 53 3.12 3.10 -22.57
N THR A 54 3.07 3.96 -23.59
CA THR A 54 1.88 4.73 -23.97
C THR A 54 1.76 4.82 -25.49
N THR A 55 0.54 4.98 -25.98
CA THR A 55 0.28 5.35 -27.37
C THR A 55 0.29 6.86 -27.60
N ALA A 56 0.34 7.65 -26.52
CA ALA A 56 0.44 9.10 -26.62
C ALA A 56 1.75 9.52 -27.28
N THR A 57 1.74 10.69 -27.86
CA THR A 57 2.90 11.35 -28.49
C THR A 57 3.10 12.74 -27.90
N GLY A 58 4.21 13.40 -28.22
CA GLY A 58 4.47 14.78 -27.81
C GLY A 58 3.45 15.79 -28.36
N ALA A 59 2.58 15.39 -29.28
CA ALA A 59 1.48 16.20 -29.81
C ALA A 59 0.18 16.08 -28.98
N ASP A 60 0.11 15.16 -28.03
CA ASP A 60 -1.06 14.98 -27.17
C ASP A 60 -1.26 16.21 -26.28
N LYS A 61 -2.47 16.75 -26.33
CA LYS A 61 -2.90 17.93 -25.56
C LYS A 61 -4.08 17.60 -24.63
N SER A 62 -4.42 16.33 -24.49
CA SER A 62 -5.60 15.89 -23.72
C SER A 62 -5.46 16.15 -22.22
N GLY A 63 -4.23 16.21 -21.73
CA GLY A 63 -3.94 16.37 -20.31
C GLY A 63 -3.84 15.06 -19.53
N GLY A 64 -4.43 13.96 -20.02
CA GLY A 64 -4.34 12.63 -19.42
C GLY A 64 -3.63 11.66 -20.35
N ILE A 65 -2.61 10.97 -19.84
CA ILE A 65 -1.80 10.01 -20.60
C ILE A 65 -2.00 8.61 -20.03
N THR A 66 -2.68 7.76 -20.80
CA THR A 66 -2.81 6.34 -20.39
C THR A 66 -1.47 5.64 -20.50
N VAL A 67 -0.98 5.13 -19.36
CA VAL A 67 0.27 4.38 -19.27
C VAL A 67 -0.04 2.91 -18.97
N THR A 68 0.52 2.02 -19.78
CA THR A 68 0.62 0.61 -19.42
C THR A 68 1.89 0.43 -18.61
N ALA A 69 1.76 0.03 -17.35
CA ALA A 69 2.88 -0.10 -16.42
C ALA A 69 3.98 -1.03 -16.97
N GLY A 70 5.21 -0.59 -16.82
CA GLY A 70 6.41 -1.30 -17.24
C GLY A 70 7.18 -1.87 -16.05
N THR A 71 8.34 -2.47 -16.34
CA THR A 71 9.25 -3.00 -15.32
C THR A 71 10.43 -2.06 -15.13
N LEU A 72 10.71 -1.71 -13.88
CA LEU A 72 11.95 -1.03 -13.49
C LEU A 72 12.97 -2.05 -13.01
N VAL A 73 14.14 -2.09 -13.65
CA VAL A 73 15.31 -2.86 -13.17
C VAL A 73 16.28 -1.87 -12.54
N ALA A 74 16.41 -1.93 -11.21
CA ALA A 74 17.29 -1.04 -10.45
C ALA A 74 17.82 -1.73 -9.20
N THR A 75 18.98 -1.27 -8.68
CA THR A 75 19.41 -1.56 -7.32
C THR A 75 18.92 -0.43 -6.43
N CYS A 76 18.00 -0.77 -5.49
CA CYS A 76 17.47 0.19 -4.54
C CYS A 76 18.13 -0.02 -3.17
N SER A 77 18.90 0.96 -2.70
CA SER A 77 19.62 0.90 -1.43
C SER A 77 18.83 1.49 -0.26
N ALA A 78 17.79 2.27 -0.53
CA ALA A 78 16.92 2.87 0.48
C ALA A 78 15.52 3.08 -0.07
N ALA A 79 14.54 2.74 0.74
CA ALA A 79 13.14 3.06 0.51
C ALA A 79 12.48 3.33 1.87
N GLN A 80 11.59 4.31 1.93
CA GLN A 80 10.90 4.66 3.17
C GLN A 80 9.60 3.86 3.25
N TYR A 81 9.69 2.63 3.76
CA TYR A 81 8.53 1.77 3.97
C TYR A 81 8.28 1.55 5.45
N SER A 82 7.02 1.48 5.84
CA SER A 82 6.62 1.03 7.17
C SER A 82 6.32 -0.47 7.18
N ASP A 83 5.69 -0.97 6.13
CA ASP A 83 5.29 -2.37 5.98
C ASP A 83 5.36 -2.83 4.51
N VAL A 84 5.27 -4.12 4.29
CA VAL A 84 5.05 -4.77 3.00
C VAL A 84 3.61 -5.26 2.99
N ALA A 85 2.84 -4.83 2.01
CA ALA A 85 1.41 -5.15 1.93
C ALA A 85 1.00 -5.63 0.54
N GLU A 86 -0.03 -6.45 0.48
CA GLU A 86 -0.60 -6.98 -0.75
C GLU A 86 -2.11 -6.79 -0.76
N ARG A 87 -2.70 -6.64 -1.95
CA ARG A 87 -4.14 -6.54 -2.11
C ARG A 87 -4.81 -7.90 -2.05
N TYR A 88 -5.84 -8.00 -1.22
CA TYR A 88 -6.72 -9.17 -1.08
C TYR A 88 -8.18 -8.78 -1.24
N HIS A 89 -8.96 -9.65 -1.89
CA HIS A 89 -10.40 -9.44 -2.07
C HIS A 89 -11.11 -9.60 -0.73
N ALA A 90 -11.72 -8.54 -0.26
CA ALA A 90 -12.36 -8.47 1.05
C ALA A 90 -13.89 -8.62 0.96
N ASP A 91 -14.50 -9.20 2.00
CA ASP A 91 -15.95 -9.36 2.11
C ASP A 91 -16.66 -8.01 2.30
N SER A 92 -15.94 -7.03 2.83
CA SER A 92 -16.47 -5.71 3.13
C SER A 92 -15.38 -4.64 3.03
N ASN A 93 -15.76 -3.38 3.09
CA ASN A 93 -14.83 -2.27 3.19
C ASN A 93 -14.27 -2.20 4.62
N TYR A 94 -13.01 -2.57 4.79
CA TYR A 94 -12.32 -2.55 6.08
C TYR A 94 -11.39 -1.34 6.19
N ALA A 95 -11.55 -0.59 7.28
CA ALA A 95 -10.70 0.56 7.57
C ALA A 95 -9.26 0.14 7.94
N PRO A 96 -8.25 0.99 7.70
CA PRO A 96 -6.89 0.76 8.17
C PRO A 96 -6.82 0.42 9.66
N GLY A 97 -5.98 -0.54 10.00
CA GLY A 97 -5.85 -1.08 11.36
C GLY A 97 -6.74 -2.29 11.67
N THR A 98 -7.75 -2.58 10.81
CA THR A 98 -8.61 -3.76 10.98
C THR A 98 -7.82 -5.05 10.85
N ILE A 99 -8.03 -5.97 11.80
CA ILE A 99 -7.42 -7.31 11.76
C ILE A 99 -8.31 -8.22 10.94
N VAL A 100 -7.70 -8.90 10.00
CA VAL A 100 -8.38 -9.81 9.08
C VAL A 100 -7.88 -11.25 9.25
N GLU A 101 -8.74 -12.19 8.88
CA GLU A 101 -8.46 -13.62 8.81
C GLU A 101 -8.78 -14.15 7.41
N LEU A 102 -8.19 -15.27 7.04
CA LEU A 102 -8.53 -15.98 5.81
C LEU A 102 -9.91 -16.60 5.96
N GLY A 103 -10.74 -16.46 4.93
CA GLY A 103 -12.09 -17.03 4.92
C GLY A 103 -13.16 -16.01 4.61
N GLY A 104 -14.41 -16.39 4.93
CA GLY A 104 -15.59 -15.62 4.52
C GLY A 104 -16.07 -16.02 3.14
N VAL A 105 -16.62 -15.05 2.39
CA VAL A 105 -17.12 -15.26 1.01
C VAL A 105 -16.01 -15.04 0.00
N ASN A 106 -15.15 -14.05 0.25
CA ASN A 106 -13.99 -13.71 -0.57
C ASN A 106 -12.70 -14.26 0.06
N GLU A 107 -11.54 -13.62 -0.20
CA GLU A 107 -10.26 -14.11 0.30
C GLU A 107 -10.06 -13.81 1.78
N ILE A 108 -10.58 -12.65 2.25
CA ILE A 108 -10.41 -12.19 3.62
C ILE A 108 -11.70 -11.63 4.21
N THR A 109 -11.83 -11.84 5.52
CA THR A 109 -12.88 -11.23 6.35
C THR A 109 -12.27 -10.64 7.63
N SER A 110 -13.01 -9.77 8.35
CA SER A 110 -12.55 -9.29 9.65
C SER A 110 -12.62 -10.40 10.69
N THR A 111 -11.63 -10.48 11.57
CA THR A 111 -11.68 -11.43 12.70
C THR A 111 -12.94 -11.17 13.54
N ALA A 112 -13.60 -12.23 13.99
CA ALA A 112 -14.76 -12.15 14.86
C ALA A 112 -14.63 -13.08 16.08
N THR A 113 -13.66 -13.97 16.07
CA THR A 113 -13.41 -14.96 17.11
C THR A 113 -12.19 -14.58 17.93
N GLU A 114 -12.30 -14.69 19.23
CA GLU A 114 -11.18 -14.47 20.15
C GLU A 114 -10.10 -15.53 19.95
N MET A 115 -8.84 -15.11 19.88
CA MET A 115 -7.68 -15.96 19.65
C MET A 115 -7.79 -16.83 18.37
N SER A 116 -8.38 -16.30 17.31
CA SER A 116 -8.49 -16.99 16.02
C SER A 116 -7.12 -17.43 15.52
N GLU A 117 -7.03 -18.70 15.12
CA GLU A 117 -5.84 -19.26 14.49
C GLU A 117 -5.80 -19.01 12.97
N GLU A 118 -6.90 -18.49 12.41
CA GLU A 118 -7.02 -18.09 11.01
C GLU A 118 -6.56 -16.64 10.76
N VAL A 119 -6.07 -15.96 11.79
CA VAL A 119 -5.61 -14.58 11.69
C VAL A 119 -4.51 -14.46 10.62
N PHE A 120 -4.70 -13.52 9.69
CA PHE A 120 -3.86 -13.39 8.51
C PHE A 120 -3.01 -12.11 8.55
N GLY A 121 -3.62 -10.95 8.71
CA GLY A 121 -2.89 -9.69 8.68
C GLY A 121 -3.70 -8.51 9.21
N VAL A 122 -3.19 -7.31 8.95
CA VAL A 122 -3.80 -6.05 9.35
C VAL A 122 -3.95 -5.16 8.11
N VAL A 123 -5.11 -4.52 7.95
CA VAL A 123 -5.33 -3.58 6.86
C VAL A 123 -4.35 -2.42 7.00
N SER A 124 -3.50 -2.23 6.01
CA SER A 124 -2.55 -1.12 5.91
C SER A 124 -3.22 0.12 5.32
N SER A 125 -2.53 1.25 5.36
CA SER A 125 -2.99 2.48 4.73
C SER A 125 -2.00 2.98 3.67
N ASN A 126 -2.51 3.65 2.64
CA ASN A 126 -1.68 4.29 1.63
C ASN A 126 -0.76 5.38 2.21
N ASP A 127 -1.16 6.01 3.32
CA ASP A 127 -0.43 7.12 3.93
C ASP A 127 0.86 6.67 4.67
N THR A 128 0.90 5.43 5.11
CA THR A 128 2.03 4.86 5.86
C THR A 128 2.74 3.73 5.13
N ALA A 129 2.17 3.32 4.03
CA ALA A 129 2.61 2.13 3.34
C ALA A 129 3.93 2.36 2.63
N ALA A 130 4.59 1.48 2.55
CA ALA A 130 4.57 0.08 2.22
C ALA A 130 5.10 -0.14 0.84
N PHE A 131 5.86 -1.14 0.73
CA PHE A 131 6.01 -1.80 -0.55
C PHE A 131 4.69 -2.52 -0.86
N MET A 132 3.99 -2.07 -1.90
CA MET A 132 2.67 -2.55 -2.27
C MET A 132 2.76 -3.59 -3.38
N MET A 133 2.18 -4.76 -3.14
CA MET A 133 2.11 -5.84 -4.12
C MET A 133 0.69 -5.99 -4.65
N ASN A 134 0.59 -6.55 -5.87
CA ASN A 134 -0.68 -6.87 -6.51
C ASN A 134 -1.62 -5.66 -6.69
N ASP A 135 -1.05 -4.44 -6.78
CA ASP A 135 -1.82 -3.20 -7.02
C ASP A 135 -2.21 -3.10 -8.50
N ARG A 136 -3.36 -3.63 -8.85
CA ARG A 136 -3.87 -3.67 -10.23
C ARG A 136 -4.84 -2.51 -10.49
N PRO A 137 -4.96 -2.00 -11.73
CA PRO A 137 -5.80 -0.85 -12.06
C PRO A 137 -7.28 -0.98 -11.70
N ASN A 138 -7.80 -2.21 -11.58
CA ASN A 138 -9.19 -2.49 -11.21
C ASN A 138 -9.40 -2.78 -9.72
N TYR A 139 -8.34 -2.74 -8.91
CA TYR A 139 -8.40 -2.92 -7.47
C TYR A 139 -8.48 -1.56 -6.77
N ASN A 140 -9.15 -1.52 -5.65
CA ASN A 140 -9.28 -0.33 -4.82
C ASN A 140 -9.41 -0.72 -3.34
N ASP A 141 -9.25 0.24 -2.44
CA ASP A 141 -9.21 -0.02 -1.00
C ASP A 141 -10.56 -0.51 -0.43
N THR A 142 -11.66 -0.27 -1.13
CA THR A 142 -13.00 -0.74 -0.71
C THR A 142 -13.19 -2.23 -0.93
N THR A 143 -12.71 -2.75 -2.03
CA THR A 143 -12.90 -4.16 -2.43
C THR A 143 -11.65 -5.01 -2.26
N HIS A 144 -10.48 -4.40 -2.37
CA HIS A 144 -9.18 -5.05 -2.27
C HIS A 144 -8.23 -4.20 -1.43
N PRO A 145 -8.46 -4.06 -0.11
CA PRO A 145 -7.55 -3.32 0.75
C PRO A 145 -6.15 -3.93 0.74
N PHE A 146 -5.13 -3.12 1.04
CA PHE A 146 -3.79 -3.59 1.29
C PHE A 146 -3.70 -4.25 2.67
N ILE A 147 -3.23 -5.47 2.73
CA ILE A 147 -3.02 -6.21 3.96
C ILE A 147 -1.53 -6.26 4.26
N ALA A 148 -1.13 -5.69 5.39
CA ALA A 148 0.25 -5.73 5.87
C ALA A 148 0.66 -7.16 6.19
N MET A 149 1.63 -7.66 5.45
CA MET A 149 2.20 -8.99 5.60
C MET A 149 3.37 -9.01 6.59
N THR A 150 4.12 -7.91 6.65
CA THR A 150 5.22 -7.72 7.60
C THR A 150 5.55 -6.24 7.71
N GLY A 151 5.98 -5.80 8.87
CA GLY A 151 6.41 -4.43 9.11
C GLY A 151 5.68 -3.75 10.26
N ARG A 152 5.63 -2.42 10.22
CA ARG A 152 5.01 -1.60 11.27
C ARG A 152 3.71 -1.02 10.76
N VAL A 153 2.61 -1.36 11.42
CA VAL A 153 1.27 -0.90 11.03
C VAL A 153 0.45 -0.48 12.24
N PRO A 154 -0.31 0.63 12.18
CA PRO A 154 -1.32 0.93 13.18
C PRO A 154 -2.34 -0.20 13.24
N THR A 155 -2.56 -0.75 14.41
CA THR A 155 -3.38 -1.94 14.63
C THR A 155 -4.49 -1.62 15.62
N ASN A 156 -5.73 -1.92 15.27
CA ASN A 156 -6.90 -1.75 16.14
C ASN A 156 -6.80 -2.65 17.36
N VAL A 157 -6.99 -2.08 18.54
CA VAL A 157 -6.95 -2.81 19.81
C VAL A 157 -8.07 -2.41 20.75
N VAL A 158 -8.50 -3.35 21.58
CA VAL A 158 -9.41 -3.11 22.72
C VAL A 158 -8.66 -3.34 24.03
N GLY A 159 -9.01 -2.61 25.06
CA GLY A 159 -8.39 -2.72 26.38
C GLY A 159 -7.01 -2.09 26.44
N THR A 160 -6.34 -2.29 27.55
CA THR A 160 -4.97 -1.85 27.80
C THR A 160 -3.96 -2.74 27.09
N VAL A 161 -2.90 -2.14 26.55
CA VAL A 161 -1.82 -2.85 25.88
C VAL A 161 -0.49 -2.37 26.44
N THR A 162 0.36 -3.27 26.86
CA THR A 162 1.72 -3.00 27.29
C THR A 162 2.67 -2.99 26.11
N LYS A 163 3.62 -2.08 26.05
CA LYS A 163 4.68 -2.10 25.04
C LYS A 163 5.40 -3.45 25.05
N GLY A 164 5.55 -4.06 23.87
CA GLY A 164 6.16 -5.37 23.68
C GLY A 164 5.18 -6.54 23.87
N ALA A 165 3.93 -6.30 24.25
CA ALA A 165 2.92 -7.36 24.37
C ALA A 165 2.64 -8.04 23.03
N ARG A 166 2.35 -9.34 23.06
CA ARG A 166 1.78 -10.08 21.92
C ARG A 166 0.32 -9.71 21.78
N LEU A 167 -0.11 -9.55 20.55
CA LEU A 167 -1.48 -9.21 20.16
C LEU A 167 -2.15 -10.46 19.57
N VAL A 168 -3.36 -10.74 20.02
CA VAL A 168 -4.25 -11.79 19.50
C VAL A 168 -5.60 -11.16 19.16
N SER A 169 -6.39 -11.79 18.29
CA SER A 169 -7.74 -11.32 18.00
C SER A 169 -8.61 -11.29 19.27
N SER A 170 -9.46 -10.28 19.38
CA SER A 170 -10.45 -10.16 20.45
C SER A 170 -11.83 -10.63 19.98
N SER A 171 -12.79 -10.66 20.90
CA SER A 171 -14.21 -10.86 20.57
C SER A 171 -14.87 -9.66 19.87
N THR A 172 -14.16 -8.52 19.80
CA THR A 172 -14.62 -7.34 19.02
C THR A 172 -14.12 -7.51 17.57
N PRO A 173 -15.02 -7.59 16.57
CA PRO A 173 -14.61 -7.83 15.20
C PRO A 173 -13.59 -6.82 14.68
N GLY A 174 -12.51 -7.33 14.08
CA GLY A 174 -11.43 -6.53 13.51
C GLY A 174 -10.49 -5.86 14.52
N TYR A 175 -10.59 -6.21 15.82
CA TYR A 175 -9.74 -5.69 16.90
C TYR A 175 -8.92 -6.77 17.56
N ALA A 176 -7.68 -6.42 17.92
CA ALA A 176 -6.85 -7.22 18.80
C ALA A 176 -7.05 -6.86 20.27
N ARG A 177 -6.49 -7.69 21.12
CA ARG A 177 -6.19 -7.40 22.52
C ARG A 177 -4.80 -7.92 22.88
N GLN A 178 -4.29 -7.48 24.01
CA GLN A 178 -3.09 -8.11 24.59
C GLN A 178 -3.39 -9.56 24.96
N ALA A 179 -2.52 -10.47 24.54
CA ALA A 179 -2.57 -11.86 24.97
C ALA A 179 -2.21 -11.99 26.45
N GLN A 180 -2.96 -12.82 27.19
CA GLN A 180 -2.62 -13.22 28.54
C GLN A 180 -1.56 -14.34 28.55
N PRO A 181 -0.89 -14.60 29.66
CA PRO A 181 0.07 -15.71 29.74
C PRO A 181 -0.55 -17.05 29.29
N GLY A 182 0.08 -17.69 28.34
CA GLY A 182 -0.35 -18.99 27.79
C GLY A 182 -1.34 -18.93 26.63
N GLU A 183 -1.88 -17.77 26.27
CA GLU A 183 -2.84 -17.66 25.16
C GLU A 183 -2.17 -17.55 23.78
N ALA A 184 -0.99 -16.94 23.72
CA ALA A 184 -0.29 -16.71 22.47
C ALA A 184 0.34 -17.98 21.93
N THR A 185 -0.05 -18.39 20.74
CA THR A 185 0.51 -19.51 19.98
C THR A 185 1.25 -19.02 18.74
N ALA A 186 1.90 -19.93 18.01
CA ALA A 186 2.51 -19.60 16.73
C ALA A 186 1.46 -19.21 15.67
N PHE A 187 0.20 -19.61 15.84
CA PHE A 187 -0.85 -19.45 14.83
C PHE A 187 -1.77 -18.26 15.10
N ASN A 188 -1.96 -17.84 16.36
CA ASN A 188 -2.92 -16.80 16.70
C ASN A 188 -2.30 -15.42 17.00
N VAL A 189 -0.97 -15.29 17.01
CA VAL A 189 -0.29 -14.00 17.25
C VAL A 189 -0.30 -13.15 15.99
N ILE A 190 -0.93 -11.98 16.04
CA ILE A 190 -0.95 -10.97 14.96
C ILE A 190 0.39 -10.26 14.87
N GLY A 191 0.96 -9.92 16.01
CA GLY A 191 2.18 -9.14 16.10
C GLY A 191 2.52 -8.74 17.55
N ARG A 192 3.39 -7.73 17.68
CA ARG A 192 3.78 -7.18 18.97
C ARG A 192 3.62 -5.67 19.00
N ALA A 193 3.02 -5.14 20.06
CA ALA A 193 2.85 -3.72 20.26
C ALA A 193 4.22 -3.02 20.40
N LEU A 194 4.43 -1.94 19.69
CA LEU A 194 5.63 -1.08 19.78
C LEU A 194 5.46 0.05 20.77
N GLU A 195 4.23 0.31 21.17
CA GLU A 195 3.86 1.35 22.14
C GLU A 195 2.84 0.79 23.14
N ALA A 196 2.58 1.54 24.19
CA ALA A 196 1.60 1.18 25.21
C ALA A 196 0.30 1.96 24.98
N LYS A 197 -0.84 1.35 25.33
CA LYS A 197 -2.14 1.99 25.46
C LYS A 197 -2.66 1.74 26.87
N THR A 198 -2.92 2.83 27.61
CA THR A 198 -3.22 2.78 29.05
C THR A 198 -4.70 2.83 29.41
N ASP A 199 -5.54 3.24 28.47
CA ASP A 199 -7.00 3.24 28.64
C ASP A 199 -7.62 1.94 28.14
N SER A 200 -8.87 1.64 28.57
CA SER A 200 -9.59 0.43 28.22
C SER A 200 -10.47 0.56 26.97
N ALA A 201 -10.56 1.74 26.36
CA ALA A 201 -11.40 1.99 25.19
C ALA A 201 -10.84 1.29 23.94
N MET A 202 -11.64 1.25 22.88
CA MET A 202 -11.13 0.94 21.53
C MET A 202 -10.17 2.03 21.05
N GLY A 203 -9.12 1.64 20.34
CA GLY A 203 -8.12 2.56 19.80
C GLY A 203 -7.14 1.83 18.92
N GLN A 204 -6.00 2.45 18.67
CA GLN A 204 -4.92 1.84 17.90
C GLN A 204 -3.61 1.87 18.69
N VAL A 205 -2.75 0.93 18.37
CA VAL A 205 -1.33 0.95 18.75
C VAL A 205 -0.49 0.65 17.51
N LEU A 206 0.68 1.25 17.43
CA LEU A 206 1.66 0.84 16.43
C LEU A 206 2.16 -0.56 16.80
N ALA A 207 2.05 -1.51 15.90
CA ALA A 207 2.51 -2.88 16.08
C ALA A 207 3.48 -3.31 14.96
N VAL A 208 4.42 -4.16 15.28
CA VAL A 208 5.14 -4.95 14.29
C VAL A 208 4.36 -6.24 14.04
N VAL A 209 3.96 -6.44 12.79
CA VAL A 209 3.16 -7.60 12.37
C VAL A 209 3.97 -8.49 11.44
N SER A 210 3.54 -9.76 11.34
CA SER A 210 4.05 -10.72 10.37
C SER A 210 2.96 -11.74 10.13
N ILE A 211 2.63 -12.00 8.87
CA ILE A 211 1.70 -13.09 8.52
C ILE A 211 2.27 -14.42 8.92
N LYS A 212 1.36 -15.33 9.18
CA LYS A 212 1.64 -16.74 9.47
C LYS A 212 1.05 -17.58 8.33
N ALA A 213 1.85 -18.40 7.73
CA ALA A 213 1.41 -19.36 6.72
C ALA A 213 1.52 -20.77 7.30
#